data_bd5b444614696f4ea1229c9aee6524b5
#
_entry.id   bd5b444614696f4ea1229c9aee6524b5
#
_cell.length_a   1.000
_cell.length_b   1.000
_cell.length_c   1.000
_cell.angle_alpha   90.00
_cell.angle_beta   90.00
_cell.angle_gamma   90.00
#
_symmetry.space_group_name_H-M   'P 1'
#
loop_
_entity.id
_entity.type
_entity.pdbx_description
1 polymer ?
#
loop_
_entity_poly.entity_id
_entity_poly.type
_entity_poly.pdbx_seq_one_letter_code
_entity_poly.pdbx_strand_id
1 'polypeptide(L)'
;VLIDVDGTLIDSYPGIRACAVQTMIDFGLPVPAEEQLHRLPGPPLPVTLQNFGFSPEILPAAVAQFRSYYRATGWSNCRLFPGWEEALTEWKEAGITLCTATSKDQAVAEKMLRYLGAAQFFDFIGGADDMGGTRQNKRAVIEWVLASTGVRPDIDHLLMMGDRHHDIDGARPLGIPTVLVGWGHGSPAEYRAADFFASDFSELKAIVDRL
;
A
#
# COMPACT_ATOMS: atom_id res chain seq x y z
N VAL A 1 7.52 -0.37 13.43
CA VAL A 1 7.33 -1.02 12.12
C VAL A 1 6.48 -0.11 11.24
N LEU A 2 6.86 0.02 9.95
CA LEU A 2 6.15 0.75 8.92
C LEU A 2 5.46 -0.25 8.01
N ILE A 3 4.16 -0.11 7.76
CA ILE A 3 3.37 -1.10 7.02
C ILE A 3 2.68 -0.41 5.83
N ASP A 4 2.90 -0.92 4.62
CA ASP A 4 2.09 -0.52 3.47
C ASP A 4 0.66 -1.07 3.58
N VAL A 5 -0.28 -0.47 2.87
CA VAL A 5 -1.70 -0.79 2.98
C VAL A 5 -2.14 -1.71 1.85
N ASP A 6 -2.11 -1.24 0.61
CA ASP A 6 -2.64 -1.98 -0.54
C ASP A 6 -1.69 -3.12 -0.94
N GLY A 7 -2.18 -4.36 -0.97
CA GLY A 7 -1.38 -5.54 -1.31
C GLY A 7 -0.53 -6.09 -0.17
N THR A 8 -0.39 -5.35 0.93
CA THR A 8 0.37 -5.77 2.11
C THR A 8 -0.57 -6.10 3.27
N LEU A 9 -1.19 -5.08 3.84
CA LEU A 9 -2.15 -5.19 4.94
C LEU A 9 -3.56 -5.53 4.44
N ILE A 10 -3.97 -4.91 3.34
CA ILE A 10 -5.32 -4.96 2.81
C ILE A 10 -5.33 -5.52 1.39
N ASP A 11 -6.16 -6.55 1.17
CA ASP A 11 -6.59 -6.95 -0.17
C ASP A 11 -7.63 -5.94 -0.68
N SER A 12 -7.16 -4.91 -1.35
CA SER A 12 -7.98 -3.85 -1.96
C SER A 12 -8.22 -4.08 -3.46
N TYR A 13 -7.63 -5.14 -4.02
CA TYR A 13 -7.74 -5.46 -5.43
C TYR A 13 -9.19 -5.51 -5.94
N PRO A 14 -10.15 -6.14 -5.24
CA PRO A 14 -11.53 -6.20 -5.72
C PRO A 14 -12.15 -4.81 -5.97
N GLY A 15 -11.90 -3.86 -5.09
CA GLY A 15 -12.39 -2.49 -5.22
C GLY A 15 -11.69 -1.70 -6.33
N ILE A 16 -10.37 -1.81 -6.43
CA ILE A 16 -9.56 -1.19 -7.48
C ILE A 16 -9.98 -1.72 -8.85
N ARG A 17 -10.09 -3.04 -8.97
CA ARG A 17 -10.49 -3.71 -10.20
C ARG A 17 -11.88 -3.26 -10.67
N ALA A 18 -12.87 -3.28 -9.78
CA ALA A 18 -14.23 -2.88 -10.12
C ALA A 18 -14.28 -1.44 -10.68
N CYS A 19 -13.59 -0.51 -10.00
CA CYS A 19 -13.52 0.89 -10.44
C CYS A 19 -12.78 1.06 -11.77
N ALA A 20 -11.68 0.35 -11.96
CA ALA A 20 -10.91 0.42 -13.21
C ALA A 20 -11.69 -0.13 -14.40
N VAL A 21 -12.32 -1.29 -14.23
CA VAL A 21 -13.17 -1.90 -15.28
C VAL A 21 -14.33 -0.98 -15.64
N GLN A 22 -15.03 -0.40 -14.67
CA GLN A 22 -16.11 0.53 -14.95
C GLN A 22 -15.61 1.78 -15.67
N THR A 23 -14.45 2.31 -15.27
CA THR A 23 -13.83 3.45 -15.95
C THR A 23 -13.47 3.10 -17.41
N MET A 24 -12.91 1.90 -17.67
CA MET A 24 -12.64 1.45 -19.05
C MET A 24 -13.91 1.41 -19.90
N ILE A 25 -14.99 0.85 -19.35
CA ILE A 25 -16.30 0.76 -20.03
C ILE A 25 -16.81 2.16 -20.37
N ASP A 26 -16.79 3.10 -19.44
CA ASP A 26 -17.29 4.47 -19.62
C ASP A 26 -16.54 5.24 -20.72
N PHE A 27 -15.26 4.93 -20.90
CA PHE A 27 -14.40 5.53 -21.94
C PHE A 27 -14.35 4.70 -23.23
N GLY A 28 -15.14 3.63 -23.32
CA GLY A 28 -15.21 2.79 -24.53
C GLY A 28 -13.96 1.98 -24.79
N LEU A 29 -13.14 1.73 -23.77
CA LEU A 29 -11.95 0.90 -23.88
C LEU A 29 -12.29 -0.59 -23.64
N PRO A 30 -11.59 -1.51 -24.31
CA PRO A 30 -11.78 -2.93 -24.05
C PRO A 30 -11.32 -3.29 -22.63
N VAL A 31 -12.09 -4.15 -21.96
CA VAL A 31 -11.70 -4.70 -20.67
C VAL A 31 -10.70 -5.84 -20.91
N PRO A 32 -9.48 -5.75 -20.38
CA PRO A 32 -8.46 -6.79 -20.54
C PRO A 32 -8.83 -8.09 -19.84
N ALA A 33 -8.10 -9.16 -20.15
CA ALA A 33 -8.19 -10.42 -19.42
C ALA A 33 -7.76 -10.27 -17.95
N GLU A 34 -8.23 -11.16 -17.08
CA GLU A 34 -8.03 -11.08 -15.63
C GLU A 34 -6.53 -11.05 -15.26
N GLU A 35 -5.69 -11.80 -15.95
CA GLU A 35 -4.25 -11.85 -15.72
C GLU A 35 -3.56 -10.50 -15.92
N GLN A 36 -4.13 -9.66 -16.82
CA GLN A 36 -3.64 -8.31 -17.03
C GLN A 36 -4.16 -7.35 -15.95
N LEU A 37 -5.42 -7.52 -15.52
CA LEU A 37 -6.04 -6.70 -14.48
C LEU A 37 -5.33 -6.85 -13.12
N HIS A 38 -4.70 -7.99 -12.84
CA HIS A 38 -3.86 -8.16 -11.63
C HIS A 38 -2.67 -7.19 -11.54
N ARG A 39 -2.34 -6.49 -12.62
CA ARG A 39 -1.30 -5.44 -12.64
C ARG A 39 -1.82 -4.04 -12.28
N LEU A 40 -3.11 -3.91 -11.98
CA LEU A 40 -3.72 -2.63 -11.59
C LEU A 40 -3.11 -2.05 -10.31
N PRO A 41 -2.90 -2.82 -9.22
CA PRO A 41 -2.29 -2.28 -8.01
C PRO A 41 -0.78 -2.07 -8.18
N GLY A 42 -0.27 -1.06 -7.48
CA GLY A 42 1.16 -0.77 -7.36
C GLY A 42 1.58 0.56 -7.97
N PRO A 43 1.55 0.76 -9.30
CA PRO A 43 1.93 2.03 -9.88
C PRO A 43 0.94 3.16 -9.53
N PRO A 44 1.36 4.43 -9.58
CA PRO A 44 0.45 5.57 -9.47
C PRO A 44 -0.70 5.47 -10.48
N LEU A 45 -1.92 5.82 -10.06
CA LEU A 45 -3.13 5.66 -10.87
C LEU A 45 -3.03 6.21 -12.31
N PRO A 46 -2.44 7.40 -12.57
CA PRO A 46 -2.29 7.87 -13.94
C PRO A 46 -1.43 6.93 -14.79
N VAL A 47 -0.33 6.42 -14.23
CA VAL A 47 0.57 5.46 -14.93
C VAL A 47 -0.16 4.15 -15.20
N THR A 48 -0.91 3.66 -14.20
CA THR A 48 -1.73 2.46 -14.36
C THR A 48 -2.72 2.62 -15.52
N LEU A 49 -3.51 3.69 -15.54
CA LEU A 49 -4.50 3.91 -16.59
C LEU A 49 -3.85 4.06 -17.98
N GLN A 50 -2.70 4.74 -18.08
CA GLN A 50 -1.95 4.81 -19.36
C GLN A 50 -1.54 3.41 -19.85
N ASN A 51 -1.06 2.55 -18.95
CA ASN A 51 -0.68 1.17 -19.30
C ASN A 51 -1.88 0.34 -19.79
N PHE A 52 -3.09 0.74 -19.42
CA PHE A 52 -4.36 0.14 -19.85
C PHE A 52 -5.01 0.85 -21.06
N GLY A 53 -4.27 1.72 -21.75
CA GLY A 53 -4.67 2.28 -23.03
C GLY A 53 -5.39 3.63 -22.97
N PHE A 54 -5.44 4.30 -21.82
CA PHE A 54 -5.96 5.66 -21.75
C PHE A 54 -4.93 6.64 -22.36
N SER A 55 -5.34 7.35 -23.39
CA SER A 55 -4.48 8.35 -24.04
C SER A 55 -4.28 9.58 -23.15
N PRO A 56 -3.19 10.36 -23.37
CA PRO A 56 -2.93 11.57 -22.56
C PRO A 56 -4.09 12.56 -22.53
N GLU A 57 -4.88 12.63 -23.62
CA GLU A 57 -5.99 13.57 -23.76
C GLU A 57 -7.17 13.24 -22.82
N ILE A 58 -7.48 11.94 -22.65
CA ILE A 58 -8.59 11.48 -21.80
C ILE A 58 -8.16 11.12 -20.38
N LEU A 59 -6.85 10.99 -20.15
CA LEU A 59 -6.31 10.53 -18.88
C LEU A 59 -6.76 11.35 -17.66
N PRO A 60 -6.77 12.70 -17.68
CA PRO A 60 -7.24 13.48 -16.53
C PRO A 60 -8.70 13.19 -16.17
N ALA A 61 -9.56 13.04 -17.17
CA ALA A 61 -10.98 12.71 -17.00
C ALA A 61 -11.14 11.27 -16.46
N ALA A 62 -10.38 10.32 -16.98
CA ALA A 62 -10.40 8.93 -16.53
C ALA A 62 -9.93 8.79 -15.07
N VAL A 63 -8.87 9.51 -14.68
CA VAL A 63 -8.40 9.57 -13.29
C VAL A 63 -9.49 10.13 -12.36
N ALA A 64 -10.15 11.21 -12.76
CA ALA A 64 -11.24 11.80 -12.00
C ALA A 64 -12.41 10.82 -11.85
N GLN A 65 -12.79 10.13 -12.93
CA GLN A 65 -13.87 9.14 -12.94
C GLN A 65 -13.55 7.93 -12.04
N PHE A 66 -12.35 7.36 -12.17
CA PHE A 66 -11.90 6.28 -11.27
C PHE A 66 -11.99 6.71 -9.80
N ARG A 67 -11.45 7.89 -9.47
CA ARG A 67 -11.49 8.41 -8.10
C ARG A 67 -12.91 8.61 -7.60
N SER A 68 -13.83 9.05 -8.46
CA SER A 68 -15.26 9.18 -8.12
C SER A 68 -15.84 7.83 -7.72
N TYR A 69 -15.65 6.78 -8.52
CA TYR A 69 -16.10 5.42 -8.19
C TYR A 69 -15.43 4.87 -6.92
N TYR A 70 -14.12 5.09 -6.81
CA TYR A 70 -13.39 4.60 -5.66
C TYR A 70 -13.83 5.28 -4.35
N ARG A 71 -14.07 6.60 -4.37
CA ARG A 71 -14.60 7.34 -3.22
C ARG A 71 -16.05 6.96 -2.89
N ALA A 72 -16.86 6.61 -3.87
CA ALA A 72 -18.25 6.21 -3.66
C ALA A 72 -18.33 4.80 -3.01
N THR A 73 -17.72 3.80 -3.60
CA THR A 73 -17.91 2.39 -3.21
C THR A 73 -16.63 1.55 -3.23
N GLY A 74 -15.66 1.84 -4.11
CA GLY A 74 -14.49 0.99 -4.31
C GLY A 74 -13.64 0.82 -3.05
N TRP A 75 -13.52 1.84 -2.23
CA TRP A 75 -12.73 1.83 -1.01
C TRP A 75 -13.18 0.79 0.02
N SER A 76 -14.48 0.46 0.06
CA SER A 76 -15.04 -0.49 1.02
C SER A 76 -15.09 -1.94 0.51
N ASN A 77 -14.81 -2.15 -0.78
CA ASN A 77 -14.69 -3.50 -1.34
C ASN A 77 -13.26 -4.04 -1.13
N CYS A 78 -12.94 -4.30 0.11
CA CYS A 78 -11.61 -4.71 0.57
C CYS A 78 -11.73 -5.52 1.86
N ARG A 79 -10.65 -6.20 2.23
CA ARG A 79 -10.52 -6.95 3.49
C ARG A 79 -9.07 -6.96 3.97
N LEU A 80 -8.85 -7.21 5.25
CA LEU A 80 -7.52 -7.57 5.74
C LEU A 80 -7.08 -8.90 5.14
N PHE A 81 -5.81 -9.03 4.79
CA PHE A 81 -5.27 -10.36 4.52
C PHE A 81 -5.32 -11.20 5.81
N PRO A 82 -5.58 -12.52 5.72
CA PRO A 82 -5.62 -13.40 6.89
C PRO A 82 -4.33 -13.34 7.72
N GLY A 83 -4.47 -13.32 9.03
CA GLY A 83 -3.34 -13.31 9.97
C GLY A 83 -2.95 -11.91 10.50
N TRP A 84 -3.40 -10.83 9.86
CA TRP A 84 -3.03 -9.48 10.29
C TRP A 84 -3.63 -9.09 11.63
N GLU A 85 -4.87 -9.46 11.92
CA GLU A 85 -5.51 -9.07 13.18
C GLU A 85 -4.77 -9.65 14.38
N GLU A 86 -4.39 -10.92 14.31
CA GLU A 86 -3.58 -11.60 15.33
C GLU A 86 -2.19 -10.97 15.45
N ALA A 87 -1.51 -10.76 14.32
CA ALA A 87 -0.15 -10.21 14.33
C ALA A 87 -0.12 -8.78 14.88
N LEU A 88 -1.05 -7.90 14.47
CA LEU A 88 -1.15 -6.54 14.98
C LEU A 88 -1.43 -6.52 16.49
N THR A 89 -2.30 -7.42 16.97
CA THR A 89 -2.60 -7.56 18.40
C THR A 89 -1.34 -7.94 19.18
N GLU A 90 -0.66 -9.01 18.76
CA GLU A 90 0.55 -9.49 19.42
C GLU A 90 1.66 -8.42 19.44
N TRP A 91 1.89 -7.73 18.30
CA TRP A 91 2.92 -6.70 18.23
C TRP A 91 2.59 -5.47 19.08
N LYS A 92 1.32 -5.08 19.19
CA LYS A 92 0.90 -4.01 20.11
C LYS A 92 1.12 -4.42 21.57
N GLU A 93 0.77 -5.66 21.95
CA GLU A 93 1.01 -6.19 23.29
C GLU A 93 2.51 -6.28 23.62
N ALA A 94 3.35 -6.54 22.64
CA ALA A 94 4.80 -6.53 22.74
C ALA A 94 5.40 -5.09 22.82
N GLY A 95 4.57 -4.04 22.68
CA GLY A 95 5.01 -2.65 22.72
C GLY A 95 5.65 -2.14 21.43
N ILE A 96 5.45 -2.85 20.32
CA ILE A 96 5.96 -2.42 19.01
C ILE A 96 5.14 -1.22 18.51
N THR A 97 5.84 -0.15 18.15
CA THR A 97 5.22 1.00 17.49
C THR A 97 4.84 0.63 16.06
N LEU A 98 3.56 0.73 15.73
CA LEU A 98 3.00 0.38 14.44
C LEU A 98 2.55 1.64 13.70
N CYS A 99 3.07 1.86 12.51
CA CYS A 99 2.66 2.97 11.66
C CYS A 99 2.35 2.47 10.26
N THR A 100 1.40 3.09 9.57
CA THR A 100 1.31 2.86 8.12
C THR A 100 2.24 3.82 7.38
N ALA A 101 2.73 3.38 6.22
CA ALA A 101 3.50 4.20 5.29
C ALA A 101 3.09 3.82 3.86
N THR A 102 1.98 4.39 3.38
CA THR A 102 1.36 3.99 2.11
C THR A 102 1.35 5.12 1.08
N SER A 103 1.50 4.76 -0.19
CA SER A 103 1.29 5.68 -1.32
C SER A 103 -0.19 5.97 -1.59
N LYS A 104 -1.10 5.31 -0.87
CA LYS A 104 -2.52 5.61 -0.89
C LYS A 104 -2.79 6.96 -0.21
N ASP A 105 -3.78 7.70 -0.72
CA ASP A 105 -4.28 8.91 -0.05
C ASP A 105 -4.60 8.64 1.42
N GLN A 106 -4.09 9.47 2.32
CA GLN A 106 -4.17 9.27 3.77
C GLN A 106 -5.61 9.19 4.26
N ALA A 107 -6.49 10.08 3.80
CA ALA A 107 -7.88 10.08 4.25
C ALA A 107 -8.61 8.81 3.83
N VAL A 108 -8.28 8.27 2.66
CA VAL A 108 -8.80 6.98 2.18
C VAL A 108 -8.22 5.82 2.99
N ALA A 109 -6.92 5.82 3.26
CA ALA A 109 -6.29 4.78 4.09
C ALA A 109 -6.90 4.75 5.50
N GLU A 110 -7.03 5.91 6.16
CA GLU A 110 -7.69 6.01 7.46
C GLU A 110 -9.13 5.49 7.45
N LYS A 111 -9.89 5.87 6.41
CA LYS A 111 -11.28 5.42 6.24
C LYS A 111 -11.38 3.90 6.11
N MET A 112 -10.48 3.29 5.31
CA MET A 112 -10.42 1.84 5.11
C MET A 112 -10.03 1.13 6.41
N LEU A 113 -9.00 1.59 7.09
CA LEU A 113 -8.55 0.99 8.36
C LEU A 113 -9.61 1.06 9.45
N ARG A 114 -10.35 2.18 9.56
CA ARG A 114 -11.49 2.30 10.49
C ARG A 114 -12.62 1.34 10.12
N TYR A 115 -12.95 1.23 8.85
CA TYR A 115 -13.99 0.32 8.36
C TYR A 115 -13.67 -1.15 8.66
N LEU A 116 -12.39 -1.53 8.54
CA LEU A 116 -11.91 -2.88 8.80
C LEU A 116 -11.60 -3.15 10.29
N GLY A 117 -11.80 -2.16 11.18
CA GLY A 117 -11.49 -2.30 12.59
C GLY A 117 -9.99 -2.33 12.92
N ALA A 118 -9.13 -2.00 11.95
CA ALA A 118 -7.68 -2.08 12.11
C ALA A 118 -7.01 -0.77 12.57
N ALA A 119 -7.70 0.38 12.47
CA ALA A 119 -7.12 1.68 12.81
C ALA A 119 -6.60 1.76 14.26
N GLN A 120 -7.22 1.03 15.18
CA GLN A 120 -6.89 1.02 16.61
C GLN A 120 -5.50 0.44 16.92
N PHE A 121 -4.92 -0.33 16.01
CA PHE A 121 -3.60 -0.93 16.19
C PHE A 121 -2.46 0.02 15.86
N PHE A 122 -2.72 1.09 15.11
CA PHE A 122 -1.69 1.99 14.63
C PHE A 122 -1.51 3.20 15.54
N ASP A 123 -0.26 3.48 15.91
CA ASP A 123 0.13 4.69 16.62
C ASP A 123 0.10 5.90 15.70
N PHE A 124 0.33 5.67 14.41
CA PHE A 124 0.24 6.70 13.37
C PHE A 124 -0.18 6.13 12.03
N ILE A 125 -1.14 6.75 11.37
CA ILE A 125 -1.58 6.38 10.03
C ILE A 125 -0.98 7.38 9.04
N GLY A 126 0.10 6.94 8.37
CA GLY A 126 0.79 7.71 7.34
C GLY A 126 0.38 7.29 5.93
N GLY A 127 0.05 8.27 5.11
CA GLY A 127 -0.31 8.08 3.71
C GLY A 127 0.12 9.28 2.85
N ALA A 128 -0.04 9.14 1.52
CA ALA A 128 0.19 10.24 0.60
C ALA A 128 -0.80 11.37 0.84
N ASP A 129 -0.40 12.58 0.50
CA ASP A 129 -1.32 13.72 0.46
C ASP A 129 -1.99 13.82 -0.92
N ASP A 130 -3.06 14.61 -0.99
CA ASP A 130 -3.80 14.82 -2.23
C ASP A 130 -2.92 15.57 -3.25
N MET A 131 -3.38 15.62 -4.50
CA MET A 131 -2.61 16.16 -5.63
C MET A 131 -1.99 17.53 -5.33
N GLY A 132 -0.67 17.60 -5.47
CA GLY A 132 0.10 18.84 -5.28
C GLY A 132 0.77 19.02 -3.92
N GLY A 133 0.57 18.08 -2.99
CA GLY A 133 1.27 18.09 -1.71
C GLY A 133 2.72 17.59 -1.78
N THR A 134 3.35 17.47 -0.63
CA THR A 134 4.77 17.11 -0.52
C THR A 134 5.01 15.60 -0.43
N ARG A 135 3.98 14.80 -0.09
CA ARG A 135 4.07 13.35 0.11
C ARG A 135 3.60 12.56 -1.11
N GLN A 136 4.25 12.77 -2.26
CA GLN A 136 3.84 12.20 -3.55
C GLN A 136 4.51 10.85 -3.86
N ASN A 137 5.40 10.37 -3.00
CA ASN A 137 6.08 9.09 -3.17
C ASN A 137 6.32 8.42 -1.81
N LYS A 138 6.64 7.13 -1.83
CA LYS A 138 6.81 6.31 -0.62
C LYS A 138 7.87 6.90 0.34
N ARG A 139 9.00 7.37 -0.16
CA ARG A 139 10.05 7.97 0.66
C ARG A 139 9.54 9.18 1.44
N ALA A 140 8.88 10.12 0.77
CA ALA A 140 8.36 11.32 1.41
C ALA A 140 7.29 10.98 2.48
N VAL A 141 6.49 9.94 2.25
CA VAL A 141 5.55 9.44 3.27
C VAL A 141 6.31 8.88 4.48
N ILE A 142 7.33 8.05 4.26
CA ILE A 142 8.15 7.49 5.35
C ILE A 142 8.81 8.60 6.15
N GLU A 143 9.50 9.55 5.49
CA GLU A 143 10.14 10.70 6.14
C GLU A 143 9.16 11.50 7.01
N TRP A 144 7.94 11.69 6.51
CA TRP A 144 6.89 12.37 7.25
C TRP A 144 6.38 11.57 8.46
N VAL A 145 6.21 10.26 8.33
CA VAL A 145 5.82 9.37 9.45
C VAL A 145 6.89 9.43 10.53
N LEU A 146 8.17 9.31 10.19
CA LEU A 146 9.28 9.39 11.14
C LEU A 146 9.31 10.73 11.87
N ALA A 147 9.17 11.84 11.13
CA ALA A 147 9.14 13.18 11.70
C ALA A 147 7.94 13.39 12.64
N SER A 148 6.77 12.82 12.29
CA SER A 148 5.54 12.97 13.07
C SER A 148 5.52 12.12 14.34
N THR A 149 6.20 10.99 14.34
CA THR A 149 6.26 10.06 15.47
C THR A 149 7.49 10.24 16.35
N GLY A 150 8.49 10.97 15.89
CA GLY A 150 9.78 11.12 16.56
C GLY A 150 10.66 9.86 16.49
N VAL A 151 10.27 8.86 15.70
CA VAL A 151 11.05 7.63 15.49
C VAL A 151 12.31 7.94 14.67
N ARG A 152 13.44 7.42 15.10
CA ARG A 152 14.77 7.74 14.58
C ARG A 152 15.45 6.51 13.98
N PRO A 153 15.71 6.46 12.64
CA PRO A 153 16.33 5.31 12.00
C PRO A 153 17.75 4.98 12.48
N ASP A 154 18.44 5.95 13.04
CA ASP A 154 19.81 5.79 13.56
C ASP A 154 19.86 5.22 15.00
N ILE A 155 18.73 5.09 15.67
CA ILE A 155 18.63 4.60 17.05
C ILE A 155 17.62 3.44 17.15
N ASP A 156 16.48 3.57 16.49
CA ASP A 156 15.37 2.65 16.63
C ASP A 156 15.48 1.50 15.63
N HIS A 157 15.09 0.30 16.03
CA HIS A 157 14.99 -0.83 15.11
C HIS A 157 13.75 -0.66 14.23
N LEU A 158 13.96 -0.41 12.94
CA LEU A 158 12.92 -0.17 11.98
C LEU A 158 12.83 -1.28 10.94
N LEU A 159 11.61 -1.54 10.48
CA LEU A 159 11.32 -2.43 9.37
C LEU A 159 10.21 -1.80 8.52
N MET A 160 10.41 -1.76 7.20
CA MET A 160 9.35 -1.47 6.24
C MET A 160 8.75 -2.78 5.74
N MET A 161 7.43 -2.93 5.83
CA MET A 161 6.69 -4.05 5.27
C MET A 161 5.92 -3.59 4.04
N GLY A 162 6.12 -4.25 2.93
CA GLY A 162 5.46 -3.92 1.67
C GLY A 162 5.31 -5.12 0.76
N ASP A 163 4.81 -4.91 -0.44
CA ASP A 163 4.66 -5.94 -1.45
C ASP A 163 5.36 -5.61 -2.77
N ARG A 164 5.86 -4.35 -2.93
CA ARG A 164 6.41 -3.87 -4.20
C ARG A 164 7.77 -3.17 -4.02
N HIS A 165 8.46 -2.98 -5.16
CA HIS A 165 9.73 -2.24 -5.23
C HIS A 165 9.63 -0.82 -4.67
N HIS A 166 8.46 -0.18 -4.73
CA HIS A 166 8.26 1.17 -4.17
C HIS A 166 8.55 1.22 -2.66
N ASP A 167 8.29 0.14 -1.93
CA ASP A 167 8.58 0.04 -0.50
C ASP A 167 10.08 -0.03 -0.25
N ILE A 168 10.79 -0.82 -1.07
CA ILE A 168 12.25 -0.91 -1.04
C ILE A 168 12.89 0.44 -1.39
N ASP A 169 12.44 1.04 -2.50
CA ASP A 169 13.01 2.29 -3.02
C ASP A 169 12.77 3.47 -2.06
N GLY A 170 11.66 3.44 -1.34
CA GLY A 170 11.32 4.45 -0.34
C GLY A 170 12.10 4.29 0.98
N ALA A 171 12.31 3.08 1.44
CA ALA A 171 12.91 2.77 2.73
C ALA A 171 14.46 2.74 2.68
N ARG A 172 15.03 2.16 1.62
CA ARG A 172 16.49 1.95 1.47
C ARG A 172 17.33 3.22 1.61
N PRO A 173 16.96 4.40 1.01
CA PRO A 173 17.73 5.62 1.19
C PRO A 173 17.75 6.15 2.62
N LEU A 174 16.86 5.67 3.47
CA LEU A 174 16.74 6.01 4.89
C LEU A 174 17.42 4.98 5.81
N GLY A 175 18.07 3.96 5.22
CA GLY A 175 18.72 2.89 5.96
C GLY A 175 17.73 1.91 6.63
N ILE A 176 16.46 1.90 6.22
CA ILE A 176 15.42 1.05 6.78
C ILE A 176 15.34 -0.25 5.97
N PRO A 177 15.58 -1.42 6.57
CA PRO A 177 15.42 -2.70 5.90
C PRO A 177 13.95 -2.93 5.51
N THR A 178 13.76 -3.66 4.40
CA THR A 178 12.43 -3.93 3.85
C THR A 178 12.17 -5.43 3.78
N VAL A 179 11.01 -5.86 4.28
CA VAL A 179 10.44 -7.17 3.99
C VAL A 179 9.33 -7.04 2.95
N LEU A 180 9.40 -7.84 1.88
CA LEU A 180 8.28 -8.00 0.96
C LEU A 180 7.48 -9.25 1.30
N VAL A 181 6.15 -9.09 1.26
CA VAL A 181 5.20 -10.18 1.52
C VAL A 181 4.77 -10.87 0.22
N GLY A 182 4.65 -12.20 0.26
CA GLY A 182 4.40 -13.03 -0.91
C GLY A 182 2.94 -13.09 -1.36
N TRP A 183 2.00 -12.60 -0.55
CA TRP A 183 0.55 -12.57 -0.88
C TRP A 183 0.09 -11.31 -1.62
N GLY A 184 0.99 -10.35 -1.81
CA GLY A 184 0.71 -9.11 -2.54
C GLY A 184 0.94 -9.21 -4.05
N HIS A 185 1.30 -8.10 -4.67
CA HIS A 185 1.43 -7.94 -6.11
C HIS A 185 2.89 -7.90 -6.60
N GLY A 186 3.84 -8.25 -5.74
CA GLY A 186 5.25 -8.27 -6.07
C GLY A 186 5.63 -9.32 -7.10
N SER A 187 6.76 -9.10 -7.75
CA SER A 187 7.35 -10.04 -8.70
C SER A 187 8.54 -10.78 -8.07
N PRO A 188 8.95 -11.94 -8.62
CA PRO A 188 10.15 -12.63 -8.15
C PRO A 188 11.43 -11.79 -8.20
N ALA A 189 11.50 -10.78 -9.07
CA ALA A 189 12.63 -9.86 -9.13
C ALA A 189 12.61 -8.89 -7.95
N GLU A 190 11.43 -8.37 -7.59
CA GLU A 190 11.25 -7.48 -6.43
C GLU A 190 11.55 -8.22 -5.12
N TYR A 191 11.06 -9.46 -4.96
CA TYR A 191 11.35 -10.28 -3.78
C TYR A 191 12.84 -10.51 -3.56
N ARG A 192 13.62 -10.73 -4.64
CA ARG A 192 15.09 -10.86 -4.54
C ARG A 192 15.81 -9.55 -4.24
N ALA A 193 15.19 -8.42 -4.49
CA ALA A 193 15.77 -7.10 -4.24
C ALA A 193 15.51 -6.60 -2.81
N ALA A 194 14.56 -7.19 -2.09
CA ALA A 194 14.27 -6.86 -0.70
C ALA A 194 15.34 -7.45 0.24
N ASP A 195 15.45 -6.87 1.43
CA ASP A 195 16.36 -7.38 2.48
C ASP A 195 15.81 -8.68 3.07
N PHE A 196 14.48 -8.81 3.14
CA PHE A 196 13.78 -10.01 3.58
C PHE A 196 12.59 -10.29 2.66
N PHE A 197 12.19 -11.56 2.60
CA PHE A 197 10.97 -12.01 1.95
C PHE A 197 10.21 -12.94 2.90
N ALA A 198 8.91 -12.75 3.01
CA ALA A 198 8.02 -13.61 3.78
C ALA A 198 6.93 -14.17 2.87
N SER A 199 6.93 -15.48 2.66
CA SER A 199 5.90 -16.16 1.84
C SER A 199 4.57 -16.29 2.58
N ASP A 200 4.62 -16.28 3.91
CA ASP A 200 3.47 -16.39 4.80
C ASP A 200 3.66 -15.61 6.12
N PHE A 201 2.63 -15.59 6.95
CA PHE A 201 2.65 -14.88 8.23
C PHE A 201 3.61 -15.46 9.25
N SER A 202 3.89 -16.75 9.23
CA SER A 202 4.85 -17.38 10.14
C SER A 202 6.26 -16.85 9.89
N GLU A 203 6.64 -16.76 8.61
CA GLU A 203 7.91 -16.17 8.21
C GLU A 203 7.98 -14.68 8.54
N LEU A 204 6.89 -13.93 8.30
CA LEU A 204 6.82 -12.51 8.61
C LEU A 204 7.01 -12.26 10.12
N LYS A 205 6.32 -13.01 10.99
CA LYS A 205 6.48 -12.91 12.44
C LYS A 205 7.90 -13.24 12.86
N ALA A 206 8.50 -14.31 12.33
CA ALA A 206 9.88 -14.68 12.65
C ALA A 206 10.92 -13.61 12.23
N ILE A 207 10.61 -12.78 11.22
CA ILE A 207 11.45 -11.64 10.84
C ILE A 207 11.31 -10.52 11.89
N VAL A 208 10.07 -10.18 12.28
CA VAL A 208 9.80 -9.13 13.27
C VAL A 208 10.39 -9.48 14.63
N ASP A 209 10.30 -10.72 15.06
CA ASP A 209 10.82 -11.19 16.36
C ASP A 209 12.36 -11.11 16.49
N ARG A 210 13.06 -10.82 15.40
CA ARG A 210 14.54 -10.68 15.37
C ARG A 210 15.01 -9.22 15.41
N LEU A 211 14.08 -8.28 15.33
CA LEU A 211 14.37 -6.84 15.39
C LEU A 211 14.58 -6.39 16.84
#